data_5a2b16b6d4a5247b719093590e1a5dd4
#
_entry.id   5a2b16b6d4a5247b719093590e1a5dd4
#
_cell.length_a   1.000
_cell.length_b   1.000
_cell.length_c   1.000
_cell.angle_alpha   90.00
_cell.angle_beta   90.00
_cell.angle_gamma   90.00
#
_symmetry.space_group_name_H-M   'P 1'
#
loop_
_entity.id
_entity.type
_entity.pdbx_description
1 polymer ?
#
loop_
_entity_poly.entity_id
_entity_poly.type
_entity_poly.pdbx_seq_one_letter_code
_entity_poly.pdbx_strand_id
1 'polypeptide(L)'
;MDLDWLGWLHLRSSAITADQLIARNLAAMWPNLREAGMAYAVLARAILSREGLQALRAAVPDTDLVVVRLTASPATIEGRLRRRDSGQELEEHLRESIEMTRVMDREGMEDFAVANDDGSPGQVAQEVLQRVGWID
;
A
#
# COMPACT_ATOMS: atom_id res chain seq x y z
N MET A 1 -3.08 -8.35 3.27
CA MET A 1 -1.73 -8.57 3.80
C MET A 1 -0.99 -7.25 3.77
N ASP A 2 -0.41 -6.84 4.86
CA ASP A 2 0.48 -5.68 4.92
C ASP A 2 1.86 -6.10 4.41
N LEU A 3 2.30 -5.50 3.29
CA LEU A 3 3.56 -5.85 2.64
C LEU A 3 4.79 -5.31 3.37
N ASP A 4 4.64 -4.30 4.22
CA ASP A 4 5.77 -3.76 4.98
C ASP A 4 6.39 -4.81 5.90
N TRP A 5 5.60 -5.76 6.41
CA TRP A 5 6.11 -6.89 7.17
C TRP A 5 7.08 -7.79 6.40
N LEU A 6 6.99 -7.83 5.07
CA LEU A 6 7.90 -8.62 4.22
C LEU A 6 9.26 -7.96 4.04
N GLY A 7 9.40 -6.70 4.40
CA GLY A 7 10.63 -5.92 4.27
C GLY A 7 11.08 -5.24 5.55
N TRP A 8 10.42 -5.48 6.68
CA TRP A 8 10.74 -4.85 7.96
C TRP A 8 12.01 -5.45 8.57
N LEU A 9 13.15 -5.07 7.99
CA LEU A 9 14.47 -5.51 8.40
C LEU A 9 15.43 -4.33 8.42
N HIS A 10 16.35 -4.33 9.39
CA HIS A 10 17.48 -3.42 9.35
C HIS A 10 18.54 -3.97 8.39
N LEU A 11 18.50 -3.52 7.13
CA LEU A 11 19.45 -3.95 6.11
C LEU A 11 20.81 -3.30 6.36
N ARG A 12 21.84 -4.11 6.58
CA ARG A 12 23.24 -3.65 6.68
C ARG A 12 23.90 -3.37 5.33
N SER A 13 23.23 -3.72 4.23
CA SER A 13 23.75 -3.59 2.88
C SER A 13 22.77 -2.82 2.01
N SER A 14 23.27 -1.91 1.18
CA SER A 14 22.51 -1.20 0.16
C SER A 14 22.37 -1.96 -1.16
N ALA A 15 22.77 -3.26 -1.20
CA ALA A 15 22.73 -4.05 -2.42
C ALA A 15 21.30 -4.34 -2.94
N ILE A 16 20.29 -4.17 -2.11
CA ILE A 16 18.88 -4.38 -2.43
C ILE A 16 18.04 -3.31 -1.72
N THR A 17 17.07 -2.76 -2.42
CA THR A 17 16.09 -1.82 -1.84
C THR A 17 15.02 -2.57 -1.05
N ALA A 18 14.31 -1.86 -0.15
CA ALA A 18 13.16 -2.41 0.57
C ALA A 18 12.09 -2.94 -0.40
N ASP A 19 11.79 -2.20 -1.48
CA ASP A 19 10.81 -2.62 -2.49
C ASP A 19 11.24 -3.91 -3.21
N GLN A 20 12.52 -4.03 -3.54
CA GLN A 20 13.06 -5.26 -4.15
C GLN A 20 12.99 -6.46 -3.19
N LEU A 21 13.29 -6.25 -1.91
CA LEU A 21 13.19 -7.30 -0.90
C LEU A 21 11.75 -7.76 -0.71
N ILE A 22 10.83 -6.82 -0.57
CA ILE A 22 9.39 -7.10 -0.41
C ILE A 22 8.87 -7.88 -1.62
N ALA A 23 9.19 -7.44 -2.83
CA ALA A 23 8.77 -8.13 -4.06
C ALA A 23 9.35 -9.56 -4.14
N ARG A 24 10.60 -9.78 -3.77
CA ARG A 24 11.22 -11.12 -3.73
C ARG A 24 10.53 -12.03 -2.70
N ASN A 25 10.25 -11.51 -1.51
CA ASN A 25 9.58 -12.29 -0.46
C ASN A 25 8.14 -12.61 -0.85
N LEU A 26 7.43 -11.65 -1.45
CA LEU A 26 6.08 -11.88 -2.00
C LEU A 26 6.12 -12.96 -3.09
N ALA A 27 7.04 -12.88 -4.04
CA ALA A 27 7.19 -13.87 -5.11
C ALA A 27 7.48 -15.28 -4.56
N ALA A 28 8.29 -15.37 -3.50
CA ALA A 28 8.61 -16.66 -2.88
C ALA A 28 7.41 -17.31 -2.18
N MET A 29 6.53 -16.52 -1.58
CA MET A 29 5.35 -17.05 -0.89
C MET A 29 4.11 -17.18 -1.80
N TRP A 30 4.06 -16.50 -2.93
CA TRP A 30 2.89 -16.45 -3.81
C TRP A 30 2.40 -17.82 -4.28
N PRO A 31 3.28 -18.76 -4.75
CA PRO A 31 2.87 -20.10 -5.13
C PRO A 31 2.18 -20.86 -3.98
N ASN A 32 2.69 -20.75 -2.77
CA ASN A 32 2.12 -21.41 -1.60
C ASN A 32 0.70 -20.91 -1.27
N LEU A 33 0.47 -19.60 -1.43
CA LEU A 33 -0.86 -19.02 -1.25
C LEU A 33 -1.85 -19.52 -2.32
N ARG A 34 -1.38 -19.64 -3.56
CA ARG A 34 -2.18 -20.17 -4.69
C ARG A 34 -2.52 -21.64 -4.46
N GLU A 35 -1.56 -22.46 -4.05
CA GLU A 35 -1.76 -23.88 -3.74
C GLU A 35 -2.74 -24.05 -2.57
N ALA A 36 -2.72 -23.15 -1.58
CA ALA A 36 -3.68 -23.12 -0.48
C ALA A 36 -5.10 -22.69 -0.88
N GLY A 37 -5.35 -22.38 -2.17
CA GLY A 37 -6.67 -22.05 -2.69
C GLY A 37 -7.04 -20.56 -2.59
N MET A 38 -6.05 -19.67 -2.45
CA MET A 38 -6.31 -18.21 -2.45
C MET A 38 -6.93 -17.76 -3.78
N ALA A 39 -8.15 -17.24 -3.73
CA ALA A 39 -8.84 -16.66 -4.88
C ALA A 39 -8.61 -15.14 -4.99
N TYR A 40 -8.55 -14.46 -3.85
CA TYR A 40 -8.39 -12.99 -3.78
C TYR A 40 -7.31 -12.64 -2.76
N ALA A 41 -6.58 -11.55 -3.02
CA ALA A 41 -5.61 -10.99 -2.09
C ALA A 41 -5.73 -9.47 -2.03
N VAL A 42 -5.75 -8.91 -0.83
CA VAL A 42 -5.60 -7.47 -0.60
C VAL A 42 -4.19 -7.23 -0.07
N LEU A 43 -3.41 -6.44 -0.80
CA LEU A 43 -2.04 -6.08 -0.46
C LEU A 43 -2.00 -4.61 -0.07
N ALA A 44 -1.58 -4.29 1.16
CA ALA A 44 -1.49 -2.92 1.65
C ALA A 44 -0.03 -2.45 1.65
N ARG A 45 0.24 -1.33 0.99
CA ARG A 45 1.53 -0.66 0.98
C ARG A 45 1.43 0.74 0.36
N ALA A 46 2.29 1.66 0.79
CA ALA A 46 2.55 2.89 0.04
C ALA A 46 3.44 2.58 -1.17
N ILE A 47 2.93 2.79 -2.38
CA ILE A 47 3.67 2.60 -3.64
C ILE A 47 4.15 3.99 -4.09
N LEU A 48 5.47 4.20 -4.07
CA LEU A 48 6.08 5.51 -4.29
C LEU A 48 6.91 5.58 -5.59
N SER A 49 7.05 4.48 -6.32
CA SER A 49 7.78 4.45 -7.59
C SER A 49 7.18 3.45 -8.58
N ARG A 50 7.35 3.74 -9.87
CA ARG A 50 6.94 2.83 -10.95
C ARG A 50 7.73 1.53 -10.93
N GLU A 51 9.00 1.58 -10.56
CA GLU A 51 9.86 0.41 -10.42
C GLU A 51 9.35 -0.50 -9.30
N GLY A 52 8.94 0.08 -8.16
CA GLY A 52 8.34 -0.66 -7.05
C GLY A 52 7.04 -1.35 -7.46
N LEU A 53 6.15 -0.64 -8.18
CA LEU A 53 4.92 -1.23 -8.70
C LEU A 53 5.20 -2.36 -9.71
N GLN A 54 6.17 -2.18 -10.62
CA GLN A 54 6.55 -3.21 -11.57
C GLN A 54 7.10 -4.45 -10.87
N ALA A 55 7.92 -4.27 -9.82
CA ALA A 55 8.44 -5.38 -9.04
C ALA A 55 7.32 -6.16 -8.34
N LEU A 56 6.30 -5.48 -7.80
CA LEU A 56 5.12 -6.12 -7.22
C LEU A 56 4.29 -6.87 -8.27
N ARG A 57 4.06 -6.28 -9.45
CA ARG A 57 3.37 -6.97 -10.56
C ARG A 57 4.11 -8.24 -10.99
N ALA A 58 5.43 -8.18 -11.08
CA ALA A 58 6.25 -9.35 -11.41
C ALA A 58 6.25 -10.43 -10.31
N ALA A 59 6.05 -10.03 -9.05
CA ALA A 59 5.98 -10.94 -7.90
C ALA A 59 4.70 -11.76 -7.82
N VAL A 60 3.62 -11.32 -8.50
CA VAL A 60 2.29 -11.95 -8.47
C VAL A 60 1.82 -12.26 -9.89
N PRO A 61 2.51 -13.14 -10.62
CA PRO A 61 2.17 -13.46 -12.01
C PRO A 61 0.78 -14.08 -12.10
N ASP A 62 0.18 -13.98 -13.28
CA ASP A 62 -1.15 -14.55 -13.60
C ASP A 62 -2.27 -14.02 -12.69
N THR A 63 -2.17 -12.74 -12.30
CA THR A 63 -3.19 -12.04 -11.50
C THR A 63 -3.65 -10.77 -12.19
N ASP A 64 -4.93 -10.43 -12.00
CA ASP A 64 -5.45 -9.12 -12.32
C ASP A 64 -5.20 -8.19 -11.12
N LEU A 65 -4.08 -7.45 -11.17
CA LEU A 65 -3.66 -6.56 -10.09
C LEU A 65 -4.22 -5.16 -10.31
N VAL A 66 -5.16 -4.77 -9.46
CA VAL A 66 -5.75 -3.43 -9.43
C VAL A 66 -5.10 -2.61 -8.32
N VAL A 67 -4.65 -1.41 -8.66
CA VAL A 67 -4.03 -0.47 -7.72
C VAL A 67 -5.06 0.55 -7.29
N VAL A 68 -5.42 0.51 -6.02
CA VAL A 68 -6.38 1.45 -5.41
C VAL A 68 -5.66 2.39 -4.46
N ARG A 69 -5.82 3.69 -4.67
CA ARG A 69 -5.30 4.71 -3.76
C ARG A 69 -6.39 5.16 -2.80
N LEU A 70 -6.13 5.04 -1.50
CA LEU A 70 -6.94 5.70 -0.48
C LEU A 70 -6.43 7.13 -0.29
N THR A 71 -7.30 8.11 -0.49
CA THR A 71 -6.97 9.53 -0.29
C THR A 71 -7.66 10.08 0.95
N ALA A 72 -7.03 11.07 1.59
CA ALA A 72 -7.66 11.84 2.66
C ALA A 72 -7.18 13.28 2.62
N SER A 73 -7.99 14.21 3.15
CA SER A 73 -7.61 15.60 3.27
C SER A 73 -6.41 15.77 4.21
N PRO A 74 -5.58 16.80 4.03
CA PRO A 74 -4.47 17.08 4.95
C PRO A 74 -4.91 17.18 6.41
N ALA A 75 -6.08 17.77 6.67
CA ALA A 75 -6.64 17.89 8.01
C ALA A 75 -7.00 16.53 8.62
N THR A 76 -7.56 15.62 7.82
CA THR A 76 -7.86 14.24 8.24
C THR A 76 -6.58 13.48 8.55
N ILE A 77 -5.56 13.57 7.68
CA ILE A 77 -4.26 12.92 7.88
C ILE A 77 -3.62 13.42 9.17
N GLU A 78 -3.51 14.75 9.34
CA GLU A 78 -2.96 15.36 10.54
C GLU A 78 -3.71 14.93 11.80
N GLY A 79 -5.05 14.97 11.78
CA GLY A 79 -5.87 14.56 12.91
C GLY A 79 -5.69 13.08 13.28
N ARG A 80 -5.45 12.19 12.31
CA ARG A 80 -5.17 10.77 12.54
C ARG A 80 -3.78 10.57 13.13
N LEU A 81 -2.76 11.24 12.57
CA LEU A 81 -1.39 11.17 13.08
C LEU A 81 -1.31 11.68 14.53
N ARG A 82 -1.92 12.83 14.85
CA ARG A 82 -1.95 13.38 16.22
C ARG A 82 -2.65 12.47 17.25
N ARG A 83 -3.55 11.58 16.82
CA ARG A 83 -4.16 10.58 17.72
C ARG A 83 -3.29 9.35 17.93
N ARG A 84 -2.39 9.05 17.00
CA ARG A 84 -1.54 7.87 17.02
C ARG A 84 -0.16 8.16 17.62
N ASP A 85 0.44 9.28 17.23
CA ASP A 85 1.85 9.60 17.43
C ASP A 85 2.00 10.84 18.33
N SER A 86 3.18 11.04 18.91
CA SER A 86 3.52 12.21 19.75
C SER A 86 4.99 12.60 19.60
N GLY A 87 5.32 13.84 20.01
CA GLY A 87 6.70 14.32 20.00
C GLY A 87 7.35 14.32 18.63
N GLN A 88 8.61 13.90 18.57
CA GLN A 88 9.41 13.90 17.34
C GLN A 88 8.85 12.95 16.27
N GLU A 89 8.34 11.80 16.67
CA GLU A 89 7.73 10.82 15.76
C GLU A 89 6.54 11.42 15.00
N LEU A 90 5.69 12.20 15.68
CA LEU A 90 4.60 12.91 15.04
C LEU A 90 5.09 13.90 13.97
N GLU A 91 6.13 14.69 14.28
CA GLU A 91 6.67 15.67 13.34
C GLU A 91 7.29 15.00 12.11
N GLU A 92 7.95 13.87 12.28
CA GLU A 92 8.50 13.06 11.20
C GLU A 92 7.39 12.51 10.31
N HIS A 93 6.38 11.85 10.87
CA HIS A 93 5.26 11.30 10.11
C HIS A 93 4.40 12.36 9.40
N LEU A 94 4.22 13.53 10.01
CA LEU A 94 3.54 14.66 9.33
C LEU A 94 4.29 15.10 8.08
N ARG A 95 5.61 15.25 8.16
CA ARG A 95 6.46 15.62 7.04
C ARG A 95 6.47 14.55 5.95
N GLU A 96 6.61 13.29 6.34
CA GLU A 96 6.59 12.15 5.44
C GLU A 96 5.25 12.03 4.71
N SER A 97 4.11 12.20 5.40
CA SER A 97 2.79 12.10 4.79
C SER A 97 2.58 13.12 3.68
N ILE A 98 3.10 14.34 3.83
CA ILE A 98 3.04 15.39 2.81
C ILE A 98 3.86 14.98 1.58
N GLU A 99 5.09 14.49 1.80
CA GLU A 99 5.97 14.07 0.70
C GLU A 99 5.43 12.84 -0.03
N MET A 100 4.94 11.83 0.69
CA MET A 100 4.32 10.65 0.10
C MET A 100 3.10 11.03 -0.75
N THR A 101 2.25 11.95 -0.27
CA THR A 101 1.10 12.45 -1.04
C THR A 101 1.55 13.11 -2.34
N ARG A 102 2.56 13.98 -2.29
CA ARG A 102 3.12 14.64 -3.48
C ARG A 102 3.69 13.65 -4.49
N VAL A 103 4.42 12.64 -4.00
CA VAL A 103 4.98 11.59 -4.87
C VAL A 103 3.86 10.83 -5.54
N MET A 104 2.85 10.37 -4.80
CA MET A 104 1.71 9.64 -5.35
C MET A 104 0.93 10.47 -6.37
N ASP A 105 0.69 11.77 -6.10
CA ASP A 105 0.02 12.69 -7.03
C ASP A 105 0.80 12.86 -8.34
N ARG A 106 2.13 12.96 -8.23
CA ARG A 106 3.00 13.12 -9.40
C ARG A 106 3.07 11.86 -10.26
N GLU A 107 3.18 10.70 -9.62
CA GLU A 107 3.37 9.42 -10.31
C GLU A 107 2.06 8.88 -10.93
N GLY A 108 0.90 9.10 -10.28
CA GLY A 108 -0.42 8.70 -10.78
C GLY A 108 -0.47 7.23 -11.20
N MET A 109 -0.14 6.33 -10.27
CA MET A 109 0.02 4.89 -10.56
C MET A 109 -1.22 4.06 -10.26
N GLU A 110 -2.21 4.66 -9.60
CA GLU A 110 -3.47 4.02 -9.25
C GLU A 110 -4.40 3.86 -10.45
N ASP A 111 -5.14 2.77 -10.51
CA ASP A 111 -6.23 2.57 -11.45
C ASP A 111 -7.45 3.42 -11.06
N PHE A 112 -7.66 3.63 -9.75
CA PHE A 112 -8.61 4.59 -9.21
C PHE A 112 -8.29 4.98 -7.76
N ALA A 113 -8.92 6.06 -7.30
CA ALA A 113 -8.82 6.51 -5.92
C ALA A 113 -10.18 6.43 -5.20
N VAL A 114 -10.14 6.22 -3.88
CA VAL A 114 -11.29 6.26 -2.96
C VAL A 114 -10.99 7.22 -1.82
N ALA A 115 -11.90 8.14 -1.56
CA ALA A 115 -11.78 9.07 -0.45
C ALA A 115 -12.03 8.35 0.89
N ASN A 116 -11.19 8.65 1.87
CA ASN A 116 -11.23 8.07 3.20
C ASN A 116 -11.23 9.19 4.28
N ASP A 117 -12.05 10.22 4.08
CA ASP A 117 -12.19 11.31 5.04
C ASP A 117 -13.26 11.00 6.09
N ASP A 118 -14.50 10.80 5.65
CA ASP A 118 -15.70 10.76 6.50
C ASP A 118 -16.30 9.37 6.63
N GLY A 119 -15.89 8.41 5.82
CA GLY A 119 -16.40 7.04 5.83
C GLY A 119 -15.83 6.20 6.97
N SER A 120 -16.62 5.28 7.51
CA SER A 120 -16.07 4.21 8.33
C SER A 120 -15.15 3.31 7.49
N PRO A 121 -14.15 2.64 8.09
CA PRO A 121 -13.31 1.69 7.37
C PRO A 121 -14.09 0.65 6.58
N GLY A 122 -15.25 0.20 7.11
CA GLY A 122 -16.13 -0.75 6.43
C GLY A 122 -16.77 -0.18 5.17
N GLN A 123 -17.22 1.08 5.19
CA GLN A 123 -17.79 1.76 4.01
C GLN A 123 -16.74 1.95 2.91
N VAL A 124 -15.54 2.38 3.28
CA VAL A 124 -14.42 2.53 2.33
C VAL A 124 -14.04 1.17 1.73
N ALA A 125 -13.96 0.12 2.56
CA ALA A 125 -13.68 -1.22 2.08
C ALA A 125 -14.77 -1.74 1.12
N GLN A 126 -16.05 -1.49 1.44
CA GLN A 126 -17.17 -1.86 0.57
C GLN A 126 -17.08 -1.14 -0.78
N GLU A 127 -16.83 0.17 -0.80
CA GLU A 127 -16.65 0.92 -2.06
C GLU A 127 -15.51 0.35 -2.90
N VAL A 128 -14.36 0.04 -2.29
CA VAL A 128 -13.23 -0.58 -2.99
C VAL A 128 -13.66 -1.93 -3.60
N LEU A 129 -14.28 -2.80 -2.82
CA LEU A 129 -14.68 -4.15 -3.26
C LEU A 129 -15.74 -4.11 -4.37
N GLN A 130 -16.68 -3.17 -4.32
CA GLN A 130 -17.65 -2.95 -5.39
C GLN A 130 -16.98 -2.46 -6.67
N ARG A 131 -16.08 -1.49 -6.58
CA ARG A 131 -15.38 -0.92 -7.75
C ARG A 131 -14.44 -1.90 -8.43
N VAL A 132 -13.87 -2.85 -7.69
CA VAL A 132 -13.08 -3.95 -8.27
C VAL A 132 -13.94 -5.15 -8.71
N GLY A 133 -15.26 -5.10 -8.49
CA GLY A 133 -16.19 -6.14 -8.94
C GLY A 133 -16.12 -7.44 -8.11
N TRP A 134 -15.67 -7.37 -6.86
CA TRP A 134 -15.62 -8.54 -5.97
C TRP A 134 -16.90 -8.77 -5.19
N ILE A 135 -17.72 -7.74 -5.04
CA ILE A 135 -19.05 -7.77 -4.44
C ILE A 135 -20.02 -6.90 -5.28
N ASP A 136 -21.34 -7.16 -5.14
CA ASP A 136 -22.42 -6.41 -5.77
C ASP A 136 -22.69 -5.06 -5.08
#